data_c65f64b6940649c365abb692baa6d107
#
_entry.id   c65f64b6940649c365abb692baa6d107
#
_cell.length_a   1.000
_cell.length_b   1.000
_cell.length_c   1.000
_cell.angle_alpha   90.00
_cell.angle_beta   90.00
_cell.angle_gamma   90.00
#
_symmetry.space_group_name_H-M   'P 1'
#
loop_
_entity.id
_entity.type
_entity.pdbx_description
1 polymer ?
#
loop_
_entity_poly.entity_id
_entity_poly.type
_entity_poly.pdbx_seq_one_letter_code
_entity_poly.pdbx_strand_id
1 'polypeptide(L)'
;MLFRSMPNIYGFKGILLVLSTKLFSLVFLYVSGALKNVDNSLLEASANMGRTGWRRFLTIVLPLCMPSILAAALMVFMRSLADFGTPLLIGEGYRTFPVEIYNQYVGETSINHSFAAAISVIAILITLIVFLFQKYLSNRTSFSMNAMHRIERKKPRQIGRAHV
;
A
#
# COMPACT_ATOMS: atom_id res chain seq x y z
N MET A 1 -42.95 5.02 3.59
CA MET A 1 -42.37 6.39 3.57
C MET A 1 -41.11 6.57 4.41
N LEU A 2 -40.36 5.51 4.69
CA LEU A 2 -39.15 5.52 5.55
C LEU A 2 -37.82 5.59 4.80
N PHE A 3 -37.84 5.56 3.47
CA PHE A 3 -36.61 5.57 2.64
C PHE A 3 -36.10 6.98 2.25
N ARG A 4 -36.73 8.04 2.70
CA ARG A 4 -36.46 9.42 2.24
C ARG A 4 -35.38 10.15 3.09
N SER A 5 -34.86 9.55 4.14
CA SER A 5 -33.87 10.20 5.03
C SER A 5 -32.53 9.49 5.10
N MET A 6 -32.27 8.50 4.25
CA MET A 6 -30.92 7.97 4.17
C MET A 6 -30.02 8.94 3.39
N PRO A 7 -28.88 9.35 3.94
CA PRO A 7 -27.93 10.18 3.21
C PRO A 7 -27.58 9.47 1.91
N ASN A 8 -27.58 10.22 0.81
CA ASN A 8 -27.26 9.69 -0.51
C ASN A 8 -25.84 9.10 -0.46
N ILE A 9 -25.76 7.76 -0.41
CA ILE A 9 -24.48 7.00 -0.32
C ILE A 9 -23.83 6.89 -1.71
N TYR A 10 -24.56 7.29 -2.75
CA TYR A 10 -24.08 7.28 -4.14
C TYR A 10 -23.12 8.43 -4.44
N GLY A 11 -22.36 8.31 -5.52
CA GLY A 11 -21.38 9.30 -5.94
C GLY A 11 -20.02 9.15 -5.26
N PHE A 12 -19.25 10.22 -5.20
CA PHE A 12 -17.88 10.22 -4.69
C PHE A 12 -17.76 9.68 -3.26
N LYS A 13 -18.69 10.02 -2.37
CA LYS A 13 -18.69 9.55 -0.96
C LYS A 13 -18.86 8.04 -0.87
N GLY A 14 -19.74 7.46 -1.70
CA GLY A 14 -19.96 6.02 -1.77
C GLY A 14 -18.74 5.28 -2.30
N ILE A 15 -18.14 5.78 -3.37
CA ILE A 15 -16.90 5.22 -3.93
C ILE A 15 -15.82 5.19 -2.86
N LEU A 16 -15.61 6.31 -2.16
CA LEU A 16 -14.59 6.44 -1.13
C LEU A 16 -14.83 5.46 0.04
N LEU A 17 -16.06 5.33 0.51
CA LEU A 17 -16.43 4.43 1.60
C LEU A 17 -16.17 2.96 1.21
N VAL A 18 -16.67 2.56 0.03
CA VAL A 18 -16.52 1.16 -0.44
C VAL A 18 -15.05 0.83 -0.69
N LEU A 19 -14.31 1.70 -1.36
CA LEU A 19 -12.88 1.49 -1.61
C LEU A 19 -12.07 1.47 -0.32
N SER A 20 -12.36 2.35 0.63
CA SER A 20 -11.68 2.37 1.93
C SER A 20 -11.90 1.06 2.68
N THR A 21 -13.12 0.56 2.74
CA THR A 21 -13.44 -0.71 3.41
C THR A 21 -12.80 -1.90 2.70
N LYS A 22 -12.87 -1.95 1.37
CA LYS A 22 -12.28 -3.01 0.54
C LYS A 22 -10.77 -3.06 0.68
N LEU A 23 -10.10 -1.91 0.64
CA LEU A 23 -8.65 -1.81 0.64
C LEU A 23 -8.05 -1.84 2.06
N PHE A 24 -8.85 -1.56 3.10
CA PHE A 24 -8.43 -1.65 4.49
C PHE A 24 -7.89 -3.05 4.84
N SER A 25 -8.57 -4.10 4.39
CA SER A 25 -8.13 -5.49 4.63
C SER A 25 -6.73 -5.75 4.10
N LEU A 26 -6.41 -5.17 2.94
CA LEU A 26 -5.10 -5.31 2.31
C LEU A 26 -4.02 -4.57 3.10
N VAL A 27 -4.28 -3.33 3.51
CA VAL A 27 -3.36 -2.56 4.36
C VAL A 27 -3.11 -3.29 5.68
N PHE A 28 -4.17 -3.77 6.31
CA PHE A 28 -4.08 -4.51 7.57
C PHE A 28 -3.20 -5.75 7.43
N LEU A 29 -3.35 -6.51 6.35
CA LEU A 29 -2.55 -7.71 6.09
C LEU A 29 -1.05 -7.37 5.97
N TYR A 30 -0.70 -6.35 5.18
CA TYR A 30 0.70 -5.93 4.99
C TYR A 30 1.33 -5.40 6.26
N VAL A 31 0.63 -4.52 6.97
CA VAL A 31 1.14 -3.92 8.22
C VAL A 31 1.25 -4.96 9.33
N SER A 32 0.24 -5.83 9.47
CA SER A 32 0.26 -6.94 10.43
C SER A 32 1.42 -7.89 10.18
N GLY A 33 1.67 -8.24 8.90
CA GLY A 33 2.82 -9.06 8.50
C GLY A 33 4.15 -8.38 8.82
N ALA A 34 4.26 -7.09 8.56
CA ALA A 34 5.46 -6.32 8.88
C ALA A 34 5.74 -6.28 10.39
N LEU A 35 4.71 -6.06 11.20
CA LEU A 35 4.84 -6.03 12.66
C LEU A 35 5.24 -7.38 13.25
N LYS A 36 4.76 -8.49 12.68
CA LYS A 36 5.14 -9.84 13.11
C LYS A 36 6.60 -10.18 12.80
N ASN A 37 7.19 -9.54 11.81
CA ASN A 37 8.58 -9.73 11.42
C ASN A 37 9.56 -8.84 12.22
N VAL A 38 9.06 -7.99 13.12
CA VAL A 38 9.92 -7.21 14.03
C VAL A 38 10.50 -8.14 15.09
N ASP A 39 11.83 -8.20 15.17
CA ASP A 39 12.52 -9.05 16.13
C ASP A 39 12.32 -8.55 17.57
N ASN A 40 11.91 -9.45 18.45
CA ASN A 40 11.71 -9.15 19.87
C ASN A 40 13.01 -8.72 20.55
N SER A 41 14.17 -9.23 20.11
CA SER A 41 15.46 -8.84 20.65
C SER A 41 15.77 -7.34 20.50
N LEU A 42 15.32 -6.74 19.38
CA LEU A 42 15.42 -5.29 19.16
C LEU A 42 14.51 -4.50 20.12
N LEU A 43 13.34 -5.06 20.41
CA LEU A 43 12.39 -4.43 21.34
C LEU A 43 12.91 -4.48 22.79
N GLU A 44 13.52 -5.59 23.20
CA GLU A 44 14.14 -5.76 24.52
C GLU A 44 15.38 -4.86 24.67
N ALA A 45 16.26 -4.84 23.68
CA ALA A 45 17.43 -3.96 23.68
C ALA A 45 17.03 -2.49 23.81
N SER A 46 15.94 -2.08 23.13
CA SER A 46 15.43 -0.71 23.23
C SER A 46 14.85 -0.37 24.60
N ALA A 47 14.22 -1.35 25.24
CA ALA A 47 13.69 -1.20 26.61
C ALA A 47 14.84 -1.01 27.61
N ASN A 48 15.92 -1.78 27.47
CA ASN A 48 17.13 -1.66 28.30
C ASN A 48 17.81 -0.28 28.13
N MET A 49 17.66 0.36 26.97
CA MET A 49 18.12 1.73 26.74
C MET A 49 17.14 2.81 27.23
N GLY A 50 16.11 2.44 28.01
CA GLY A 50 15.13 3.37 28.57
C GLY A 50 14.07 3.91 27.58
N ARG A 51 14.02 3.38 26.36
CA ARG A 51 13.02 3.77 25.36
C ARG A 51 11.80 2.86 25.47
N THR A 52 10.74 3.36 26.09
CA THR A 52 9.48 2.62 26.29
C THR A 52 8.28 3.29 25.63
N GLY A 53 7.21 2.53 25.41
CA GLY A 53 5.93 3.03 24.93
C GLY A 53 5.98 3.68 23.53
N TRP A 54 5.32 4.83 23.39
CA TRP A 54 5.13 5.53 22.11
C TRP A 54 6.44 5.97 21.44
N ARG A 55 7.45 6.36 22.24
CA ARG A 55 8.78 6.71 21.68
C ARG A 55 9.47 5.53 21.02
N ARG A 56 9.38 4.33 21.60
CA ARG A 56 9.91 3.09 21.01
C ARG A 56 9.22 2.78 19.68
N PHE A 57 7.89 2.91 19.64
CA PHE A 57 7.11 2.67 18.43
C PHE A 57 7.56 3.59 17.28
N LEU A 58 7.62 4.91 17.49
CA LEU A 58 7.99 5.87 16.47
C LEU A 58 9.45 5.79 16.03
N THR A 59 10.35 5.42 16.95
CA THR A 59 11.81 5.48 16.66
C THR A 59 12.35 4.15 16.12
N ILE A 60 11.71 3.03 16.42
CA ILE A 60 12.23 1.69 16.07
C ILE A 60 11.24 0.91 15.23
N VAL A 61 10.01 0.71 15.71
CA VAL A 61 9.03 -0.14 15.03
C VAL A 61 8.58 0.48 13.71
N LEU A 62 8.23 1.75 13.72
CA LEU A 62 7.73 2.44 12.53
C LEU A 62 8.77 2.50 11.40
N PRO A 63 10.04 2.91 11.62
CA PRO A 63 11.06 2.88 10.57
C PRO A 63 11.35 1.48 10.04
N LEU A 64 11.28 0.47 10.90
CA LEU A 64 11.49 -0.92 10.50
C LEU A 64 10.35 -1.45 9.62
N CYS A 65 9.11 -1.02 9.87
CA CYS A 65 7.93 -1.37 9.09
C CYS A 65 7.75 -0.49 7.82
N MET A 66 8.50 0.62 7.69
CA MET A 66 8.34 1.57 6.58
C MET A 66 8.38 0.94 5.18
N PRO A 67 9.28 0.01 4.84
CA PRO A 67 9.28 -0.61 3.53
C PRO A 67 7.98 -1.35 3.22
N SER A 68 7.43 -2.05 4.21
CA SER A 68 6.15 -2.78 4.06
C SER A 68 4.96 -1.84 3.99
N ILE A 69 4.98 -0.75 4.74
CA ILE A 69 3.95 0.30 4.68
C ILE A 69 3.95 0.97 3.30
N LEU A 70 5.13 1.29 2.77
CA LEU A 70 5.26 1.86 1.42
C LEU A 70 4.78 0.87 0.35
N ALA A 71 5.09 -0.41 0.49
CA ALA A 71 4.59 -1.45 -0.42
C ALA A 71 3.05 -1.55 -0.36
N ALA A 72 2.46 -1.54 0.84
CA ALA A 72 1.01 -1.51 1.02
C ALA A 72 0.38 -0.27 0.39
N ALA A 73 0.95 0.90 0.59
CA ALA A 73 0.46 2.15 0.00
C ALA A 73 0.44 2.11 -1.53
N LEU A 74 1.49 1.56 -2.17
CA LEU A 74 1.50 1.38 -3.61
C LEU A 74 0.41 0.41 -4.08
N MET A 75 0.28 -0.73 -3.40
CA MET A 75 -0.75 -1.72 -3.75
C MET A 75 -2.15 -1.12 -3.65
N VAL A 76 -2.42 -0.35 -2.59
CA VAL A 76 -3.69 0.36 -2.42
C VAL A 76 -3.91 1.36 -3.55
N PHE A 77 -2.90 2.17 -3.87
CA PHE A 77 -2.98 3.14 -4.97
C PHE A 77 -3.27 2.46 -6.31
N MET A 78 -2.51 1.41 -6.66
CA MET A 78 -2.70 0.68 -7.92
C MET A 78 -4.08 0.01 -7.99
N ARG A 79 -4.53 -0.59 -6.90
CA ARG A 79 -5.86 -1.23 -6.81
C ARG A 79 -6.99 -0.22 -6.89
N SER A 80 -6.84 0.95 -6.27
CA SER A 80 -7.82 2.02 -6.32
C SER A 80 -7.90 2.65 -7.72
N LEU A 81 -6.74 2.87 -8.36
CA LEU A 81 -6.69 3.43 -9.72
C LEU A 81 -7.28 2.48 -10.77
N ALA A 82 -7.10 1.18 -10.59
CA ALA A 82 -7.60 0.13 -11.49
C ALA A 82 -9.05 -0.30 -11.19
N ASP A 83 -9.67 0.21 -10.14
CA ASP A 83 -11.03 -0.21 -9.79
C ASP A 83 -12.06 0.42 -10.75
N PHE A 84 -12.63 -0.43 -11.57
CA PHE A 84 -13.66 -0.08 -12.54
C PHE A 84 -15.08 -0.30 -11.99
N GLY A 85 -15.27 -1.42 -11.29
CA GLY A 85 -16.61 -1.89 -10.90
C GLY A 85 -17.29 -1.00 -9.87
N THR A 86 -16.55 -0.55 -8.86
CA THR A 86 -17.14 0.30 -7.80
C THR A 86 -17.63 1.64 -8.34
N PRO A 87 -16.81 2.41 -9.11
CA PRO A 87 -17.30 3.67 -9.69
C PRO A 87 -18.42 3.48 -10.72
N LEU A 88 -18.38 2.39 -11.48
CA LEU A 88 -19.45 2.12 -12.47
C LEU A 88 -20.80 1.90 -11.82
N LEU A 89 -20.85 1.16 -10.69
CA LEU A 89 -22.09 0.78 -10.03
C LEU A 89 -22.64 1.87 -9.08
N ILE A 90 -21.75 2.55 -8.37
CA ILE A 90 -22.10 3.44 -7.24
C ILE A 90 -21.81 4.91 -7.57
N GLY A 91 -21.04 5.16 -8.64
CA GLY A 91 -20.48 6.48 -8.94
C GLY A 91 -21.50 7.56 -9.30
N GLU A 92 -22.73 7.20 -9.73
CA GLU A 92 -23.83 8.14 -10.05
C GLU A 92 -23.34 9.33 -10.91
N GLY A 93 -22.64 9.02 -12.01
CA GLY A 93 -22.08 10.04 -12.91
C GLY A 93 -20.67 10.54 -12.55
N TYR A 94 -20.09 10.10 -11.43
CA TYR A 94 -18.70 10.39 -11.12
C TYR A 94 -17.75 9.52 -11.97
N ARG A 95 -16.99 10.17 -12.84
CA ARG A 95 -16.16 9.49 -13.84
C ARG A 95 -14.75 9.29 -13.31
N THR A 96 -14.36 8.04 -13.17
CA THR A 96 -12.95 7.67 -12.90
C THR A 96 -12.24 7.30 -14.20
N PHE A 97 -10.92 7.26 -14.21
CA PHE A 97 -10.15 6.91 -15.40
C PHE A 97 -10.64 5.64 -16.11
N PRO A 98 -10.82 4.48 -15.40
CA PRO A 98 -11.29 3.26 -16.05
C PRO A 98 -12.70 3.38 -16.61
N VAL A 99 -13.59 4.04 -15.89
CA VAL A 99 -15.00 4.25 -16.34
C VAL A 99 -15.05 5.15 -17.56
N GLU A 100 -14.25 6.22 -17.58
CA GLU A 100 -14.21 7.13 -18.73
C GLU A 100 -13.63 6.45 -19.98
N ILE A 101 -12.53 5.69 -19.81
CA ILE A 101 -11.96 4.89 -20.91
C ILE A 101 -13.01 3.92 -21.46
N TYR A 102 -13.71 3.20 -20.59
CA TYR A 102 -14.78 2.28 -20.99
C TYR A 102 -15.89 2.98 -21.76
N ASN A 103 -16.38 4.11 -21.25
CA ASN A 103 -17.46 4.88 -21.89
C ASN A 103 -17.07 5.39 -23.27
N GLN A 104 -15.80 5.74 -23.48
CA GLN A 104 -15.30 6.21 -24.78
C GLN A 104 -15.06 5.08 -25.78
N TYR A 105 -14.88 3.85 -25.33
CA TYR A 105 -14.73 2.68 -26.20
C TYR A 105 -16.04 1.97 -26.51
N VAL A 106 -16.95 1.88 -25.55
CA VAL A 106 -18.15 1.04 -25.61
C VAL A 106 -19.43 1.86 -25.50
N GLY A 107 -19.32 3.14 -25.13
CA GLY A 107 -20.47 4.03 -24.91
C GLY A 107 -21.23 4.30 -26.19
N GLU A 108 -22.58 4.30 -26.11
CA GLU A 108 -23.48 4.45 -27.25
C GLU A 108 -23.53 5.88 -27.83
N THR A 109 -23.06 6.88 -27.05
CA THR A 109 -23.40 8.29 -27.36
C THR A 109 -22.27 9.08 -28.05
N SER A 110 -21.02 8.72 -27.89
CA SER A 110 -19.89 9.37 -28.59
C SER A 110 -18.62 8.55 -28.45
N ILE A 111 -18.34 7.71 -29.43
CA ILE A 111 -17.10 6.92 -29.45
C ILE A 111 -15.95 7.82 -29.89
N ASN A 112 -15.01 8.10 -28.99
CA ASN A 112 -13.81 8.86 -29.31
C ASN A 112 -12.58 8.09 -28.85
N HIS A 113 -12.09 7.21 -29.71
CA HIS A 113 -10.90 6.37 -29.44
C HIS A 113 -9.64 7.18 -29.16
N SER A 114 -9.49 8.34 -29.80
CA SER A 114 -8.32 9.21 -29.60
C SER A 114 -8.32 9.79 -28.17
N PHE A 115 -9.46 10.17 -27.67
CA PHE A 115 -9.61 10.68 -26.29
C PHE A 115 -9.37 9.57 -25.26
N ALA A 116 -9.93 8.38 -25.49
CA ALA A 116 -9.69 7.22 -24.64
C ALA A 116 -8.19 6.85 -24.56
N ALA A 117 -7.52 6.88 -25.71
CA ALA A 117 -6.07 6.64 -25.79
C ALA A 117 -5.28 7.69 -25.01
N ALA A 118 -5.63 8.97 -25.13
CA ALA A 118 -4.98 10.06 -24.40
C ALA A 118 -5.11 9.90 -22.89
N ILE A 119 -6.34 9.60 -22.38
CA ILE A 119 -6.57 9.36 -20.97
C ILE A 119 -5.79 8.13 -20.47
N SER A 120 -5.72 7.06 -21.25
CA SER A 120 -4.97 5.86 -20.91
C SER A 120 -3.46 6.16 -20.76
N VAL A 121 -2.88 6.95 -21.67
CA VAL A 121 -1.48 7.37 -21.57
C VAL A 121 -1.24 8.20 -20.32
N ILE A 122 -2.12 9.13 -20.01
CA ILE A 122 -2.04 9.96 -18.77
C ILE A 122 -2.08 9.06 -17.52
N ALA A 123 -3.01 8.08 -17.48
CA ALA A 123 -3.13 7.15 -16.36
C ALA A 123 -1.84 6.30 -16.18
N ILE A 124 -1.25 5.84 -17.28
CA ILE A 124 0.01 5.10 -17.28
C ILE A 124 1.16 5.98 -16.77
N LEU A 125 1.26 7.23 -17.21
CA LEU A 125 2.31 8.16 -16.79
C LEU A 125 2.20 8.47 -15.29
N ILE A 126 1.00 8.74 -14.78
CA ILE A 126 0.77 8.96 -13.35
C ILE A 126 1.20 7.74 -12.54
N THR A 127 0.78 6.56 -12.97
CA THR A 127 1.14 5.30 -12.32
C THR A 127 2.65 5.06 -12.30
N LEU A 128 3.32 5.33 -13.42
CA LEU A 128 4.76 5.20 -13.54
C LEU A 128 5.50 6.16 -12.60
N ILE A 129 5.08 7.42 -12.55
CA ILE A 129 5.67 8.45 -11.67
C ILE A 129 5.53 8.01 -10.20
N VAL A 130 4.34 7.60 -9.78
CA VAL A 130 4.10 7.15 -8.41
C VAL A 130 4.94 5.91 -8.07
N PHE A 131 5.03 4.95 -9.00
CA PHE A 131 5.86 3.77 -8.84
C PHE A 131 7.36 4.10 -8.70
N LEU A 132 7.89 4.97 -9.55
CA LEU A 132 9.29 5.39 -9.47
C LEU A 132 9.58 6.16 -8.19
N PHE A 133 8.70 7.05 -7.78
CA PHE A 133 8.80 7.79 -6.53
C PHE A 133 8.84 6.85 -5.32
N GLN A 134 7.93 5.88 -5.28
CA GLN A 134 7.91 4.91 -4.20
C GLN A 134 9.15 4.00 -4.21
N LYS A 135 9.59 3.54 -5.38
CA LYS A 135 10.84 2.77 -5.51
C LYS A 135 12.04 3.55 -4.96
N TYR A 136 12.10 4.84 -5.24
CA TYR A 136 13.14 5.73 -4.69
C TYR A 136 13.07 5.80 -3.16
N LEU A 137 11.87 6.00 -2.58
CA LEU A 137 11.68 6.02 -1.13
C LEU A 137 12.02 4.67 -0.50
N SER A 138 11.54 3.56 -1.07
CA SER A 138 11.77 2.21 -0.58
C SER A 138 13.26 1.86 -0.56
N ASN A 139 14.01 2.25 -1.58
CA ASN A 139 15.45 2.02 -1.61
C ASN A 139 16.19 2.77 -0.50
N ARG A 140 15.76 3.97 -0.15
CA ARG A 140 16.34 4.72 0.98
C ARG A 140 16.07 4.05 2.33
N THR A 141 14.88 3.48 2.52
CA THR A 141 14.50 2.81 3.78
C THR A 141 15.05 1.38 3.89
N SER A 142 15.17 0.66 2.78
CA SER A 142 15.70 -0.70 2.72
C SER A 142 17.21 -0.78 3.02
N PHE A 143 17.96 0.27 2.75
CA PHE A 143 19.41 0.30 3.01
C PHE A 143 19.75 0.17 4.50
N SER A 144 18.88 0.64 5.38
CA SER A 144 19.03 0.54 6.83
C SER A 144 18.86 -0.89 7.36
N MET A 145 17.99 -1.70 6.77
CA MET A 145 17.71 -3.07 7.23
C MET A 145 18.76 -4.09 6.79
N ASN A 146 19.29 -3.96 5.58
CA ASN A 146 20.33 -4.87 5.08
C ASN A 146 21.65 -4.74 5.83
N ALA A 147 21.94 -3.57 6.38
CA ALA A 147 23.14 -3.37 7.22
C ALA A 147 23.04 -4.12 8.56
N MET A 148 21.83 -4.20 9.13
CA MET A 148 21.58 -4.88 10.40
C MET A 148 21.55 -6.42 10.27
N HIS A 149 20.99 -6.92 9.16
CA HIS A 149 20.93 -8.37 8.89
C HIS A 149 22.28 -9.01 8.53
N ARG A 150 23.25 -8.19 8.14
CA ARG A 150 24.60 -8.68 7.77
C ARG A 150 25.47 -9.05 8.97
N ILE A 151 25.09 -8.64 10.19
CA ILE A 151 25.85 -8.88 11.42
C ILE A 151 25.56 -10.26 12.02
N GLU A 152 24.41 -10.88 11.73
CA GLU A 152 23.97 -12.12 12.39
C GLU A 152 24.39 -13.44 11.72
N ARG A 153 25.07 -13.44 10.58
CA ARG A 153 25.54 -14.67 9.95
C ARG A 153 27.01 -14.99 10.24
N LYS A 154 27.46 -14.94 11.49
CA LYS A 154 28.64 -15.73 11.90
C LYS A 154 28.18 -17.16 12.22
N LYS A 155 28.34 -18.07 11.26
CA LYS A 155 28.25 -19.51 11.53
C LYS A 155 29.10 -19.84 12.76
N PRO A 156 28.55 -20.57 13.76
CA PRO A 156 29.41 -21.07 14.85
C PRO A 156 30.48 -21.97 14.24
N ARG A 157 31.74 -21.61 14.50
CA ARG A 157 32.90 -22.41 14.14
C ARG A 157 32.72 -23.74 14.86
N GLN A 158 32.53 -24.82 14.12
CA GLN A 158 32.54 -26.16 14.71
C GLN A 158 33.93 -26.35 15.38
N ILE A 159 33.90 -26.35 16.70
CA ILE A 159 35.08 -26.77 17.50
C ILE A 159 35.18 -28.25 17.28
N GLY A 160 36.30 -28.67 16.67
CA GLY A 160 36.57 -30.05 16.30
C GLY A 160 36.41 -30.99 17.49
N ARG A 161 35.80 -32.13 17.26
CA ARG A 161 35.84 -33.29 18.16
C ARG A 161 37.29 -33.72 18.30
N ALA A 162 37.84 -33.54 19.49
CA ALA A 162 39.07 -34.24 19.85
C ALA A 162 38.73 -35.72 19.97
N HIS A 163 39.34 -36.54 19.15
CA HIS A 163 39.35 -37.99 19.32
C HIS A 163 40.19 -38.30 20.56
N VAL A 164 39.58 -39.00 21.50
CA VAL A 164 40.26 -39.90 22.46
C VAL A 164 39.81 -41.29 22.11
#